data_7f140220568a9a2bdde5aed5ef2a963a
#
_entry.id   7f140220568a9a2bdde5aed5ef2a963a
#
_cell.length_a   1.000
_cell.length_b   1.000
_cell.length_c   1.000
_cell.angle_alpha   90.00
_cell.angle_beta   90.00
_cell.angle_gamma   90.00
#
_symmetry.space_group_name_H-M   'P 1'
#
loop_
_entity.id
_entity.type
_entity.pdbx_description
1 polymer ?
#
loop_
_entity_poly.entity_id
_entity_poly.type
_entity_poly.pdbx_seq_one_letter_code
_entity_poly.pdbx_strand_id
1 'polypeptide(L)'
;MVAVVYALTGSRWVAEDLANDAFVATYRRWAAVSGYDRPGAFVRRVALNLARSRVRRLGAEARALARYAARQAPNVEELEPGDARFWAAVRRLPRRQYEVVVLRYVDDLSDAEIAEVLGCAESTVRVHAHRAAAALAESVGDDGADA
;
A
#
# COMPACT_ATOMS: atom_id res chain seq x y z
N MET A 1 2.17 7.56 6.70
CA MET A 1 2.00 7.82 5.25
C MET A 1 3.24 7.45 4.43
N VAL A 2 4.46 7.94 4.71
CA VAL A 2 5.68 7.55 3.96
C VAL A 2 5.86 6.03 3.96
N ALA A 3 5.70 5.37 5.11
CA ALA A 3 5.81 3.91 5.23
C ALA A 3 4.83 3.15 4.31
N VAL A 4 3.59 3.63 4.17
CA VAL A 4 2.59 3.06 3.24
C VAL A 4 3.03 3.19 1.78
N VAL A 5 3.53 4.38 1.41
CA VAL A 5 4.04 4.61 0.04
C VAL A 5 5.29 3.79 -0.23
N TYR A 6 6.17 3.63 0.78
CA TYR A 6 7.33 2.76 0.72
C TYR A 6 6.93 1.30 0.50
N ALA A 7 5.97 0.79 1.26
CA ALA A 7 5.46 -0.57 1.07
C ALA A 7 5.00 -0.82 -0.38
N LEU A 8 4.40 0.19 -1.03
CA LEU A 8 3.92 0.09 -2.42
C LEU A 8 5.03 0.24 -3.47
N THR A 9 6.05 1.05 -3.21
CA THR A 9 7.06 1.43 -4.21
C THR A 9 8.38 0.69 -4.05
N GLY A 10 8.65 0.16 -2.85
CA GLY A 10 9.89 -0.53 -2.51
C GLY A 10 11.12 0.38 -2.41
N SER A 11 10.95 1.70 -2.46
CA SER A 11 12.05 2.66 -2.39
C SER A 11 11.70 3.80 -1.45
N ARG A 12 12.49 3.96 -0.39
CA ARG A 12 12.30 5.00 0.62
C ARG A 12 12.39 6.41 0.01
N TRP A 13 13.37 6.64 -0.83
CA TRP A 13 13.56 7.92 -1.51
C TRP A 13 12.34 8.27 -2.38
N VAL A 14 11.83 7.31 -3.16
CA VAL A 14 10.60 7.49 -3.96
C VAL A 14 9.39 7.73 -3.06
N ALA A 15 9.30 7.06 -1.91
CA ALA A 15 8.20 7.23 -0.99
C ALA A 15 8.17 8.62 -0.36
N GLU A 16 9.33 9.16 0.02
CA GLU A 16 9.46 10.51 0.56
C GLU A 16 9.11 11.57 -0.50
N ASP A 17 9.58 11.41 -1.74
CA ASP A 17 9.27 12.28 -2.86
C ASP A 17 7.77 12.32 -3.16
N LEU A 18 7.13 11.16 -3.30
CA LEU A 18 5.70 11.08 -3.55
C LEU A 18 4.85 11.58 -2.38
N ALA A 19 5.32 11.42 -1.15
CA ALA A 19 4.65 11.99 0.03
C ALA A 19 4.71 13.52 -0.01
N ASN A 20 5.85 14.10 -0.35
CA ASN A 20 6.01 15.54 -0.52
C ASN A 20 5.12 16.07 -1.65
N ASP A 21 5.09 15.39 -2.80
CA ASP A 21 4.19 15.72 -3.91
C ASP A 21 2.72 15.70 -3.48
N ALA A 22 2.32 14.75 -2.66
CA ALA A 22 0.95 14.67 -2.12
C ALA A 22 0.63 15.85 -1.20
N PHE A 23 1.58 16.28 -0.36
CA PHE A 23 1.40 17.47 0.46
C PHE A 23 1.31 18.74 -0.39
N VAL A 24 2.16 18.90 -1.38
CA VAL A 24 2.13 20.04 -2.29
C VAL A 24 0.80 20.10 -3.06
N ALA A 25 0.35 18.97 -3.60
CA ALA A 25 -0.93 18.88 -4.30
C ALA A 25 -2.12 19.21 -3.40
N THR A 26 -2.06 18.77 -2.14
CA THR A 26 -3.07 19.07 -1.13
C THR A 26 -3.05 20.56 -0.75
N TYR A 27 -1.87 21.13 -0.54
CA TYR A 27 -1.70 22.54 -0.21
C TYR A 27 -2.28 23.45 -1.29
N ARG A 28 -2.08 23.15 -2.55
CA ARG A 28 -2.67 23.90 -3.69
C ARG A 28 -4.20 23.91 -3.67
N ARG A 29 -4.82 22.97 -2.97
CA ARG A 29 -6.28 22.84 -2.81
C ARG A 29 -6.74 23.08 -1.38
N TRP A 30 -5.88 23.68 -0.53
CA TRP A 30 -6.13 23.77 0.90
C TRP A 30 -7.43 24.48 1.24
N ALA A 31 -7.81 25.52 0.48
CA ALA A 31 -9.06 26.22 0.68
C ALA A 31 -10.31 25.30 0.64
N ALA A 32 -10.26 24.26 -0.19
CA ALA A 32 -11.33 23.26 -0.25
C ALA A 32 -11.11 22.14 0.77
N VAL A 33 -9.88 21.64 0.87
CA VAL A 33 -9.53 20.46 1.70
C VAL A 33 -9.65 20.77 3.18
N SER A 34 -9.36 21.99 3.61
CA SER A 34 -9.50 22.41 5.02
C SER A 34 -10.94 22.30 5.56
N GLY A 35 -11.94 22.32 4.68
CA GLY A 35 -13.34 22.10 5.03
C GLY A 35 -13.78 20.63 5.07
N TYR A 36 -12.91 19.68 4.78
CA TYR A 36 -13.24 18.25 4.87
C TYR A 36 -13.19 17.76 6.32
N ASP A 37 -14.04 16.82 6.67
CA ASP A 37 -14.05 16.21 8.02
C ASP A 37 -12.70 15.57 8.36
N ARG A 38 -12.00 15.03 7.36
CA ARG A 38 -10.71 14.34 7.52
C ARG A 38 -9.71 14.73 6.41
N PRO A 39 -9.07 15.91 6.52
CA PRO A 39 -8.09 16.37 5.53
C PRO A 39 -6.93 15.36 5.33
N GLY A 40 -6.52 14.67 6.39
CA GLY A 40 -5.48 13.65 6.34
C GLY A 40 -5.81 12.45 5.44
N ALA A 41 -7.08 12.06 5.35
CA ALA A 41 -7.51 11.00 4.42
C ALA A 41 -7.33 11.44 2.97
N PHE A 42 -7.59 12.71 2.67
CA PHE A 42 -7.35 13.27 1.33
C PHE A 42 -5.87 13.21 0.93
N VAL A 43 -4.96 13.63 1.82
CA VAL A 43 -3.50 13.57 1.58
C VAL A 43 -3.07 12.13 1.31
N ARG A 44 -3.51 11.17 2.14
CA ARG A 44 -3.20 9.75 1.96
C ARG A 44 -3.72 9.21 0.63
N ARG A 45 -4.94 9.59 0.24
CA ARG A 45 -5.52 9.24 -1.06
C ARG A 45 -4.67 9.75 -2.22
N VAL A 46 -4.20 10.99 -2.15
CA VAL A 46 -3.34 11.59 -3.17
C VAL A 46 -2.01 10.82 -3.24
N ALA A 47 -1.35 10.59 -2.12
CA ALA A 47 -0.09 9.85 -2.05
C ALA A 47 -0.23 8.42 -2.61
N LEU A 48 -1.31 7.73 -2.24
CA LEU A 48 -1.59 6.38 -2.72
C LEU A 48 -1.84 6.35 -4.25
N ASN A 49 -2.52 7.35 -4.79
CA ASN A 49 -2.75 7.47 -6.24
C ASN A 49 -1.44 7.77 -7.00
N LEU A 50 -0.57 8.60 -6.45
CA LEU A 50 0.76 8.85 -7.01
C LEU A 50 1.60 7.57 -6.99
N ALA A 51 1.63 6.83 -5.89
CA ALA A 51 2.33 5.56 -5.77
C ALA A 51 1.82 4.53 -6.79
N ARG A 52 0.49 4.37 -6.91
CA ARG A 52 -0.13 3.48 -7.91
C ARG A 52 0.25 3.87 -9.35
N SER A 53 0.26 5.16 -9.64
CA SER A 53 0.65 5.67 -10.96
C SER A 53 2.11 5.37 -11.26
N ARG A 54 3.00 5.55 -10.27
CA ARG A 54 4.42 5.22 -10.35
C ARG A 54 4.65 3.74 -10.62
N VAL A 55 4.03 2.87 -9.82
CA VAL A 55 4.13 1.41 -9.97
C VAL A 55 3.61 0.95 -11.33
N ARG A 56 2.48 1.50 -11.80
CA ARG A 56 1.96 1.18 -13.14
C ARG A 56 2.92 1.57 -14.26
N ARG A 57 3.54 2.76 -14.15
CA ARG A 57 4.53 3.26 -15.12
C ARG A 57 5.75 2.36 -15.16
N LEU A 58 6.33 2.06 -13.99
CA LEU A 58 7.45 1.13 -13.87
C LEU A 58 7.10 -0.28 -14.37
N GLY A 59 5.89 -0.78 -14.07
CA GLY A 59 5.41 -2.05 -14.57
C GLY A 59 5.21 -2.07 -16.09
N ALA A 60 4.86 -0.94 -16.71
CA ALA A 60 4.80 -0.81 -18.17
C ALA A 60 6.19 -0.76 -18.79
N GLU A 61 7.10 0.00 -18.18
CA GLU A 61 8.52 0.06 -18.57
C GLU A 61 9.22 -1.29 -18.37
N ALA A 62 8.98 -1.95 -17.21
CA ALA A 62 9.52 -3.29 -16.92
C ALA A 62 8.97 -4.35 -17.88
N ARG A 63 7.71 -4.27 -18.29
CA ARG A 63 7.16 -5.13 -19.33
C ARG A 63 7.78 -4.89 -20.70
N ALA A 64 8.14 -3.65 -21.00
CA ALA A 64 8.91 -3.31 -22.20
C ALA A 64 10.36 -3.81 -22.10
N LEU A 65 10.94 -3.76 -20.90
CA LEU A 65 12.30 -4.22 -20.57
C LEU A 65 12.37 -5.69 -20.12
N ALA A 66 11.28 -6.30 -19.67
CA ALA A 66 11.22 -7.67 -19.15
C ALA A 66 11.48 -8.76 -20.21
N ARG A 67 11.68 -8.36 -21.46
CA ARG A 67 12.41 -9.19 -22.43
C ARG A 67 13.89 -9.33 -22.07
N TYR A 68 14.43 -8.56 -21.12
CA TYR A 68 15.88 -8.52 -20.83
C TYR A 68 16.29 -8.62 -19.35
N ALA A 69 15.43 -8.45 -18.36
CA ALA A 69 15.84 -8.50 -16.96
C ALA A 69 14.77 -9.13 -16.05
N ALA A 70 14.90 -10.42 -15.79
CA ALA A 70 14.21 -11.08 -14.69
C ALA A 70 14.80 -10.64 -13.35
N ARG A 71 13.89 -10.27 -12.39
CA ARG A 71 14.10 -10.27 -10.95
C ARG A 71 14.90 -9.12 -10.33
N GLN A 72 14.18 -8.12 -9.85
CA GLN A 72 14.43 -7.56 -8.51
C GLN A 72 13.07 -7.18 -7.89
N ALA A 73 12.62 -7.98 -6.94
CA ALA A 73 11.55 -7.62 -6.03
C ALA A 73 12.04 -6.48 -5.13
N PRO A 74 11.22 -5.46 -4.83
CA PRO A 74 11.60 -4.43 -3.86
C PRO A 74 11.96 -5.09 -2.53
N ASN A 75 13.13 -4.75 -2.01
CA ASN A 75 13.58 -5.25 -0.72
C ASN A 75 12.80 -4.51 0.38
N VAL A 76 11.92 -5.19 1.10
CA VAL A 76 11.09 -4.62 2.18
C VAL A 76 11.79 -4.81 3.54
N GLU A 77 13.10 -4.98 3.54
CA GLU A 77 13.91 -5.20 4.75
C GLU A 77 13.91 -4.03 5.76
N GLU A 78 13.30 -2.88 5.42
CA GLU A 78 13.23 -1.71 6.31
C GLU A 78 11.86 -1.45 6.95
N LEU A 79 10.86 -2.30 6.72
CA LEU A 79 9.67 -2.31 7.57
C LEU A 79 10.03 -3.13 8.80
N GLU A 80 9.83 -2.54 10.01
CA GLU A 80 10.07 -3.13 11.34
C GLU A 80 10.02 -4.66 11.36
N PRO A 81 10.81 -5.36 12.17
CA PRO A 81 11.00 -6.81 12.12
C PRO A 81 9.77 -7.58 12.63
N GLY A 82 8.65 -7.40 11.96
CA GLY A 82 7.58 -8.36 11.94
C GLY A 82 7.91 -9.39 10.87
N ASP A 83 7.79 -10.65 11.23
CA ASP A 83 8.07 -11.85 10.46
C ASP A 83 8.23 -11.62 8.94
N ALA A 84 9.44 -11.73 8.41
CA ALA A 84 9.75 -11.52 6.99
C ALA A 84 8.88 -12.42 6.09
N ARG A 85 8.42 -13.57 6.60
CA ARG A 85 7.47 -14.47 5.95
C ARG A 85 6.10 -13.85 5.83
N PHE A 86 5.60 -13.22 6.89
CA PHE A 86 4.31 -12.52 6.86
C PHE A 86 4.29 -11.46 5.78
N TRP A 87 5.30 -10.60 5.72
CA TRP A 87 5.38 -9.56 4.69
C TRP A 87 5.62 -10.11 3.28
N ALA A 88 6.31 -11.25 3.16
CA ALA A 88 6.42 -11.95 1.89
C ALA A 88 5.05 -12.46 1.39
N ALA A 89 4.22 -13.00 2.29
CA ALA A 89 2.86 -13.41 1.99
C ALA A 89 1.96 -12.20 1.67
N VAL A 90 2.05 -11.12 2.44
CA VAL A 90 1.31 -9.87 2.20
C VAL A 90 1.58 -9.33 0.78
N ARG A 91 2.83 -9.37 0.31
CA ARG A 91 3.20 -8.93 -1.04
C ARG A 91 2.57 -9.76 -2.17
N ARG A 92 2.14 -11.00 -1.89
CA ARG A 92 1.45 -11.86 -2.86
C ARG A 92 -0.05 -11.61 -2.94
N LEU A 93 -0.61 -10.85 -1.99
CA LEU A 93 -2.03 -10.54 -1.98
C LEU A 93 -2.46 -9.74 -3.22
N PRO A 94 -3.70 -9.92 -3.71
CA PRO A 94 -4.29 -9.03 -4.69
C PRO A 94 -4.22 -7.58 -4.21
N ARG A 95 -3.97 -6.65 -5.13
CA ARG A 95 -3.69 -5.24 -4.83
C ARG A 95 -4.59 -4.61 -3.77
N ARG A 96 -5.91 -4.80 -3.85
CA ARG A 96 -6.86 -4.21 -2.91
C ARG A 96 -6.75 -4.80 -1.50
N GLN A 97 -6.48 -6.08 -1.40
CA GLN A 97 -6.23 -6.75 -0.13
C GLN A 97 -4.92 -6.27 0.48
N TYR A 98 -3.87 -6.18 -0.33
CA TYR A 98 -2.57 -5.62 0.04
C TYR A 98 -2.71 -4.19 0.59
N GLU A 99 -3.40 -3.29 -0.13
CA GLU A 99 -3.63 -1.91 0.28
C GLU A 99 -4.35 -1.81 1.63
N VAL A 100 -5.37 -2.64 1.85
CA VAL A 100 -6.11 -2.69 3.13
C VAL A 100 -5.19 -3.16 4.27
N VAL A 101 -4.40 -4.21 4.06
CA VAL A 101 -3.46 -4.71 5.08
C VAL A 101 -2.43 -3.65 5.43
N VAL A 102 -1.80 -3.04 4.43
CA VAL A 102 -0.78 -2.01 4.66
C VAL A 102 -1.35 -0.79 5.38
N LEU A 103 -2.53 -0.28 4.97
CA LEU A 103 -3.15 0.87 5.63
C LEU A 103 -3.55 0.56 7.08
N ARG A 104 -3.98 -0.66 7.37
CA ARG A 104 -4.37 -1.08 8.71
C ARG A 104 -3.17 -1.29 9.63
N TYR A 105 -2.13 -1.99 9.19
CA TYR A 105 -1.02 -2.41 10.06
C TYR A 105 0.20 -1.48 10.01
N VAL A 106 0.38 -0.68 8.97
CA VAL A 106 1.51 0.26 8.86
C VAL A 106 1.11 1.68 9.26
N ASP A 107 -0.11 2.11 8.93
CA ASP A 107 -0.61 3.47 9.24
C ASP A 107 -1.67 3.44 10.37
N ASP A 108 -1.98 2.25 10.92
CA ASP A 108 -2.92 2.01 12.03
C ASP A 108 -4.31 2.65 11.80
N LEU A 109 -4.82 2.53 10.57
CA LEU A 109 -6.11 3.11 10.20
C LEU A 109 -7.27 2.17 10.49
N SER A 110 -8.38 2.73 10.98
CA SER A 110 -9.68 2.07 11.09
C SER A 110 -10.29 1.76 9.71
N ASP A 111 -11.26 0.86 9.66
CA ASP A 111 -11.97 0.52 8.41
C ASP A 111 -12.64 1.73 7.77
N ALA A 112 -13.19 2.64 8.57
CA ALA A 112 -13.79 3.87 8.09
C ALA A 112 -12.75 4.79 7.43
N GLU A 113 -11.57 4.96 8.05
CA GLU A 113 -10.48 5.76 7.48
C GLU A 113 -9.92 5.14 6.22
N ILE A 114 -9.74 3.80 6.22
CA ILE A 114 -9.31 3.06 5.02
C ILE A 114 -10.32 3.24 3.89
N ALA A 115 -11.62 3.16 4.18
CA ALA A 115 -12.69 3.38 3.20
C ALA A 115 -12.60 4.76 2.56
N GLU A 116 -12.36 5.81 3.37
CA GLU A 116 -12.14 7.17 2.88
C GLU A 116 -10.88 7.27 2.00
N VAL A 117 -9.75 6.69 2.44
CA VAL A 117 -8.50 6.70 1.67
C VAL A 117 -8.65 5.96 0.34
N LEU A 118 -9.32 4.81 0.33
CA LEU A 118 -9.50 3.98 -0.86
C LEU A 118 -10.65 4.44 -1.75
N GLY A 119 -11.54 5.30 -1.25
CA GLY A 119 -12.73 5.78 -1.96
C GLY A 119 -13.74 4.67 -2.19
N CYS A 120 -14.03 3.85 -1.17
CA CYS A 120 -14.98 2.74 -1.22
C CYS A 120 -15.82 2.68 0.06
N ALA A 121 -16.81 1.79 0.10
CA ALA A 121 -17.60 1.58 1.30
C ALA A 121 -16.79 0.82 2.37
N GLU A 122 -17.07 1.08 3.65
CA GLU A 122 -16.45 0.37 4.78
C GLU A 122 -16.69 -1.15 4.72
N SER A 123 -17.88 -1.57 4.26
CA SER A 123 -18.18 -2.98 4.04
C SER A 123 -17.23 -3.64 3.01
N THR A 124 -16.81 -2.88 1.99
CA THR A 124 -15.83 -3.33 1.00
C THR A 124 -14.45 -3.52 1.64
N VAL A 125 -14.05 -2.61 2.54
CA VAL A 125 -12.80 -2.75 3.31
C VAL A 125 -12.83 -4.03 4.13
N ARG A 126 -13.93 -4.28 4.87
CA ARG A 126 -14.09 -5.52 5.67
C ARG A 126 -13.99 -6.79 4.83
N VAL A 127 -14.60 -6.80 3.66
CA VAL A 127 -14.50 -7.95 2.72
C VAL A 127 -13.05 -8.18 2.29
N HIS A 128 -12.32 -7.11 1.90
CA HIS A 128 -10.92 -7.23 1.52
C HIS A 128 -10.03 -7.66 2.70
N ALA A 129 -10.27 -7.14 3.90
CA ALA A 129 -9.56 -7.54 5.10
C ALA A 129 -9.77 -9.01 5.44
N HIS A 130 -11.03 -9.49 5.39
CA HIS A 130 -11.37 -10.88 5.65
C HIS A 130 -10.69 -11.83 4.63
N ARG A 131 -10.75 -11.49 3.34
CA ARG A 131 -10.09 -12.29 2.29
C ARG A 131 -8.57 -12.29 2.43
N ALA A 132 -7.99 -11.15 2.81
CA ALA A 132 -6.56 -11.05 3.08
C ALA A 132 -6.16 -11.95 4.26
N ALA A 133 -6.93 -11.89 5.36
CA ALA A 133 -6.67 -12.71 6.53
C ALA A 133 -6.74 -14.23 6.21
N ALA A 134 -7.73 -14.66 5.42
CA ALA A 134 -7.85 -16.04 4.98
C ALA A 134 -6.64 -16.47 4.14
N ALA A 135 -6.25 -15.68 3.14
CA ALA A 135 -5.10 -15.98 2.29
C ALA A 135 -3.76 -16.00 3.05
N LEU A 136 -3.61 -15.12 4.05
CA LEU A 136 -2.42 -15.10 4.90
C LEU A 136 -2.39 -16.29 5.85
N ALA A 137 -3.53 -16.72 6.42
CA ALA A 137 -3.61 -17.91 7.26
C ALA A 137 -3.24 -19.18 6.49
N GLU A 138 -3.71 -19.32 5.26
CA GLU A 138 -3.32 -20.44 4.38
C GLU A 138 -1.81 -20.45 4.09
N SER A 139 -1.23 -19.27 3.78
CA SER A 139 0.19 -19.16 3.44
C SER A 139 1.13 -19.38 4.63
N VAL A 140 0.69 -19.12 5.85
CA VAL A 140 1.47 -19.35 7.09
C VAL A 140 1.25 -20.77 7.62
N GLY A 141 0.07 -21.39 7.36
CA GLY A 141 -0.27 -22.73 7.82
C GLY A 141 0.35 -23.84 6.98
N ASP A 142 0.61 -23.64 5.70
CA ASP A 142 1.15 -24.64 4.77
C ASP A 142 2.63 -24.96 5.04
N ASP A 143 3.39 -24.02 5.62
CA ASP A 143 4.80 -24.21 5.99
C ASP A 143 5.01 -24.97 7.34
N GLY A 144 3.94 -25.26 8.07
CA GLY A 144 3.99 -26.02 9.33
C GLY A 144 3.84 -27.53 9.17
N ALA A 145 3.56 -28.02 7.97
CA ALA A 145 3.31 -29.45 7.71
C ALA A 145 4.54 -30.21 7.16
N ASP A 146 5.65 -29.52 6.92
CA ASP A 146 6.87 -30.08 6.32
C ASP A 146 8.10 -30.00 7.26
N ALA A 147 7.87 -30.08 8.57
CA ALA A 147 8.95 -30.14 9.56
C ALA A 147 8.90 -31.43 10.39
#